data_171b5ad258dcf5fc1aab2923157e0872
#
_entry.id   171b5ad258dcf5fc1aab2923157e0872
#
_cell.length_a   1.000
_cell.length_b   1.000
_cell.length_c   1.000
_cell.angle_alpha   90.00
_cell.angle_beta   90.00
_cell.angle_gamma   90.00
#
_symmetry.space_group_name_H-M   'P 1'
#
loop_
_entity.id
_entity.type
_entity.pdbx_description
1 polymer ?
#
loop_
_entity_poly.entity_id
_entity_poly.type
_entity_poly.pdbx_seq_one_letter_code
_entity_poly.pdbx_strand_id
1 'polypeptide(L)'
;MVIAMRHGAHLIWVCLLVCCMVDIGASMEFTGAEGQWARFPMWNACCESEMSFNMKTKSSHGLLVYFDDEGFCDFLELLIHNGKLSLRFSIFCAEPAMVLTNTTVNDSQWHTVTIKRNFKNTTLMVDKEVKWVEVKSKRKDMTVFSYLFLGGIPPELRSVALRLTLAAVKDQVPFTGWITDVKVNKTDSALLNSAGVINDLCSAVANMCLNGGVCNVINHEPKCDCSQTGYQGKDCSDGKISGFPFRPLPGLGLLTILVNSPLSKQQHNMIFDSFPTFREVG
;
A
#
# COMPACT_ATOMS: atom_id res chain seq x y z
N MET A 1 48.39 -19.50 -3.72
CA MET A 1 47.68 -18.25 -4.04
C MET A 1 46.42 -18.43 -4.90
N VAL A 2 46.20 -19.58 -5.51
CA VAL A 2 45.03 -19.86 -6.39
C VAL A 2 43.78 -20.34 -5.62
N ILE A 3 43.94 -20.90 -4.42
CA ILE A 3 42.81 -21.43 -3.63
C ILE A 3 42.01 -20.32 -2.95
N ALA A 4 42.63 -19.21 -2.55
CA ALA A 4 41.95 -18.09 -1.90
C ALA A 4 41.03 -17.30 -2.85
N MET A 5 41.33 -17.24 -4.14
CA MET A 5 40.49 -16.58 -5.16
C MET A 5 39.18 -17.34 -5.44
N ARG A 6 39.20 -18.67 -5.30
CA ARG A 6 38.03 -19.52 -5.59
C ARG A 6 36.92 -19.38 -4.53
N HIS A 7 37.31 -19.18 -3.27
CA HIS A 7 36.34 -18.97 -2.18
C HIS A 7 35.70 -17.57 -2.19
N GLY A 8 36.45 -16.54 -2.61
CA GLY A 8 35.90 -15.19 -2.75
C GLY A 8 34.83 -15.07 -3.84
N ALA A 9 35.07 -15.75 -4.99
CA ALA A 9 34.10 -15.78 -6.09
C ALA A 9 32.80 -16.51 -5.69
N HIS A 10 32.87 -17.60 -4.95
CA HIS A 10 31.66 -18.28 -4.45
C HIS A 10 30.89 -17.49 -3.43
N LEU A 11 31.55 -16.76 -2.53
CA LEU A 11 30.90 -15.87 -1.57
C LEU A 11 30.18 -14.71 -2.28
N ILE A 12 30.80 -14.13 -3.31
CA ILE A 12 30.15 -13.05 -4.09
C ILE A 12 28.93 -13.59 -4.85
N TRP A 13 29.02 -14.79 -5.45
CA TRP A 13 27.88 -15.42 -6.12
C TRP A 13 26.76 -15.80 -5.17
N VAL A 14 27.06 -16.29 -3.97
CA VAL A 14 26.06 -16.59 -2.94
C VAL A 14 25.42 -15.30 -2.42
N CYS A 15 26.19 -14.23 -2.21
CA CYS A 15 25.62 -12.91 -1.86
C CYS A 15 24.74 -12.33 -2.97
N LEU A 16 25.15 -12.47 -4.24
CA LEU A 16 24.33 -12.04 -5.38
C LEU A 16 23.04 -12.87 -5.50
N LEU A 17 23.10 -14.18 -5.29
CA LEU A 17 21.91 -15.03 -5.29
C LEU A 17 20.99 -14.75 -4.10
N VAL A 18 21.53 -14.48 -2.92
CA VAL A 18 20.74 -14.10 -1.74
C VAL A 18 20.13 -12.70 -1.89
N CYS A 19 20.84 -11.74 -2.49
CA CYS A 19 20.28 -10.42 -2.81
C CYS A 19 19.18 -10.47 -3.89
N CYS A 20 19.20 -11.46 -4.79
CA CYS A 20 18.14 -11.63 -5.80
C CYS A 20 16.88 -12.32 -5.26
N MET A 21 16.91 -12.83 -4.02
CA MET A 21 15.76 -13.50 -3.36
C MET A 21 15.02 -12.58 -2.38
N VAL A 22 15.22 -11.27 -2.47
CA VAL A 22 14.30 -10.35 -1.82
C VAL A 22 13.06 -10.31 -2.71
N ASP A 23 12.08 -11.18 -2.44
CA ASP A 23 10.74 -11.03 -2.94
C ASP A 23 10.24 -9.64 -2.52
N ILE A 24 10.28 -8.71 -3.46
CA ILE A 24 9.66 -7.39 -3.30
C ILE A 24 8.16 -7.67 -3.41
N GLY A 25 7.54 -8.01 -2.28
CA GLY A 25 6.10 -8.18 -2.19
C GLY A 25 5.43 -6.95 -2.80
N ALA A 26 4.60 -7.16 -3.81
CA ALA A 26 3.90 -6.07 -4.47
C ALA A 26 3.04 -5.32 -3.45
N SER A 27 3.36 -4.04 -3.24
CA SER A 27 2.56 -3.16 -2.40
C SER A 27 1.46 -2.54 -3.23
N MET A 28 0.23 -2.57 -2.72
CA MET A 28 -0.94 -1.97 -3.35
C MET A 28 -1.40 -0.78 -2.52
N GLU A 29 -1.51 0.38 -3.16
CA GLU A 29 -2.11 1.57 -2.57
C GLU A 29 -3.57 1.70 -3.00
N PHE A 30 -4.45 1.78 -2.02
CA PHE A 30 -5.87 2.04 -2.18
C PHE A 30 -6.14 3.51 -1.88
N THR A 31 -6.54 4.24 -2.89
CA THR A 31 -6.71 5.71 -2.81
C THR A 31 -8.04 6.15 -2.24
N GLY A 32 -8.98 5.23 -2.06
CA GLY A 32 -10.36 5.53 -1.70
C GLY A 32 -11.23 5.88 -2.92
N ALA A 33 -10.79 5.56 -4.13
CA ALA A 33 -11.57 5.79 -5.35
C ALA A 33 -12.89 5.00 -5.31
N GLU A 34 -13.96 5.60 -5.82
CA GLU A 34 -15.24 4.91 -5.94
C GLU A 34 -15.10 3.69 -6.85
N GLY A 35 -15.62 2.54 -6.39
CA GLY A 35 -15.57 1.30 -7.13
C GLY A 35 -14.19 0.65 -7.22
N GLN A 36 -13.21 1.05 -6.40
CA GLN A 36 -11.90 0.39 -6.34
C GLN A 36 -12.00 -1.05 -5.81
N TRP A 37 -11.11 -1.92 -6.27
CA TRP A 37 -10.95 -3.29 -5.78
C TRP A 37 -9.65 -3.91 -6.31
N ALA A 38 -9.15 -4.94 -5.61
CA ALA A 38 -8.09 -5.82 -6.07
C ALA A 38 -8.58 -7.27 -6.02
N ARG A 39 -8.34 -8.06 -7.09
CA ARG A 39 -8.80 -9.44 -7.25
C ARG A 39 -7.63 -10.41 -7.22
N PHE A 40 -7.77 -11.41 -6.39
CA PHE A 40 -6.83 -12.51 -6.21
C PHE A 40 -7.47 -13.85 -6.57
N PRO A 41 -6.68 -14.93 -6.79
CA PRO A 41 -7.22 -16.27 -6.93
C PRO A 41 -8.18 -16.63 -5.81
N MET A 42 -9.15 -17.47 -6.12
CA MET A 42 -10.11 -17.98 -5.13
C MET A 42 -9.37 -18.57 -3.93
N TRP A 43 -9.71 -18.11 -2.74
CA TRP A 43 -9.26 -18.73 -1.51
C TRP A 43 -10.25 -19.83 -1.11
N ASN A 44 -9.84 -21.10 -1.24
CA ASN A 44 -10.65 -22.21 -0.77
C ASN A 44 -10.70 -22.23 0.77
N ALA A 45 -11.64 -21.47 1.32
CA ALA A 45 -11.85 -21.32 2.76
C ALA A 45 -12.80 -22.40 3.35
N CYS A 46 -13.02 -23.49 2.62
CA CYS A 46 -13.92 -24.59 2.97
C CYS A 46 -13.70 -25.11 4.39
N CYS A 47 -12.52 -25.56 4.67
CA CYS A 47 -12.23 -26.45 5.79
C CYS A 47 -11.10 -25.87 6.65
N GLU A 48 -9.87 -26.33 6.44
CA GLU A 48 -8.69 -25.80 7.13
C GLU A 48 -7.82 -25.02 6.15
N SER A 49 -7.72 -23.73 6.36
CA SER A 49 -6.89 -22.86 5.53
C SER A 49 -6.67 -21.52 6.20
N GLU A 50 -5.68 -20.78 5.74
CA GLU A 50 -5.40 -19.43 6.25
C GLU A 50 -5.12 -18.47 5.11
N MET A 51 -5.44 -17.20 5.32
CA MET A 51 -4.92 -16.09 4.53
C MET A 51 -4.29 -15.06 5.44
N SER A 52 -3.31 -14.35 4.94
CA SER A 52 -2.68 -13.24 5.66
C SER A 52 -2.27 -12.13 4.72
N PHE A 53 -2.17 -10.93 5.26
CA PHE A 53 -1.65 -9.73 4.59
C PHE A 53 -1.19 -8.72 5.63
N ASN A 54 -0.35 -7.78 5.19
CA ASN A 54 -0.03 -6.59 5.98
C ASN A 54 -0.85 -5.42 5.47
N MET A 55 -1.29 -4.55 6.39
CA MET A 55 -2.04 -3.35 6.05
C MET A 55 -1.55 -2.13 6.85
N LYS A 56 -1.72 -0.95 6.26
CA LYS A 56 -1.44 0.33 6.90
C LYS A 56 -2.50 1.34 6.47
N THR A 57 -3.16 1.99 7.42
CA THR A 57 -4.23 2.94 7.11
C THR A 57 -4.38 4.04 8.16
N LYS A 58 -5.08 5.11 7.78
CA LYS A 58 -5.68 6.12 8.67
C LYS A 58 -7.21 6.03 8.67
N SER A 59 -7.78 5.21 7.78
CA SER A 59 -9.22 5.11 7.61
C SER A 59 -9.86 4.40 8.79
N SER A 60 -10.92 4.99 9.33
CA SER A 60 -11.70 4.38 10.41
C SER A 60 -12.74 3.39 9.90
N HIS A 61 -12.99 3.34 8.59
CA HIS A 61 -13.95 2.44 7.95
C HIS A 61 -13.41 1.96 6.60
N GLY A 62 -13.89 0.82 6.13
CA GLY A 62 -13.58 0.30 4.81
C GLY A 62 -13.70 -1.22 4.72
N LEU A 63 -13.99 -1.72 3.51
CA LEU A 63 -14.02 -3.15 3.22
C LEU A 63 -12.59 -3.61 2.89
N LEU A 64 -12.08 -4.55 3.68
CA LEU A 64 -10.73 -5.10 3.50
C LEU A 64 -10.73 -6.40 2.70
N VAL A 65 -11.58 -7.35 3.08
CA VAL A 65 -11.63 -8.70 2.47
C VAL A 65 -13.06 -9.09 2.20
N TYR A 66 -13.32 -9.68 1.04
CA TYR A 66 -14.60 -10.23 0.68
C TYR A 66 -14.47 -11.45 -0.24
N PHE A 67 -15.29 -12.46 -0.02
CA PHE A 67 -15.61 -13.53 -0.94
C PHE A 67 -16.94 -14.19 -0.57
N ASP A 68 -17.53 -14.93 -1.52
CA ASP A 68 -18.82 -15.59 -1.34
C ASP A 68 -18.98 -16.84 -2.21
N ASP A 69 -20.16 -17.46 -2.18
CA ASP A 69 -20.61 -18.59 -3.00
C ASP A 69 -21.52 -18.14 -4.16
N GLU A 70 -21.23 -16.99 -4.77
CA GLU A 70 -22.04 -16.33 -5.82
C GLU A 70 -23.43 -15.87 -5.31
N GLY A 71 -23.52 -15.56 -4.02
CA GLY A 71 -24.68 -14.95 -3.40
C GLY A 71 -25.78 -15.91 -2.98
N PHE A 72 -25.48 -17.18 -2.78
CA PHE A 72 -26.43 -18.12 -2.20
C PHE A 72 -26.54 -17.94 -0.69
N CYS A 73 -25.47 -18.23 0.05
CA CYS A 73 -25.48 -18.21 1.51
C CYS A 73 -24.12 -17.98 2.16
N ASP A 74 -23.06 -18.55 1.60
CA ASP A 74 -21.78 -18.62 2.24
C ASP A 74 -20.98 -17.38 1.86
N PHE A 75 -20.49 -16.66 2.84
CA PHE A 75 -19.65 -15.49 2.62
C PHE A 75 -18.71 -15.25 3.78
N LEU A 76 -17.67 -14.49 3.53
CA LEU A 76 -16.80 -13.87 4.54
C LEU A 76 -16.51 -12.43 4.16
N GLU A 77 -16.67 -11.54 5.13
CA GLU A 77 -16.30 -10.13 5.02
C GLU A 77 -15.44 -9.71 6.18
N LEU A 78 -14.38 -8.94 5.91
CA LEU A 78 -13.58 -8.25 6.90
C LEU A 78 -13.66 -6.76 6.63
N LEU A 79 -14.08 -6.03 7.65
CA LEU A 79 -14.27 -4.58 7.61
C LEU A 79 -13.37 -3.89 8.62
N ILE A 80 -12.97 -2.64 8.32
CA ILE A 80 -12.61 -1.69 9.36
C ILE A 80 -13.89 -1.00 9.82
N HIS A 81 -14.14 -1.03 11.12
CA HIS A 81 -15.26 -0.37 11.74
C HIS A 81 -14.78 0.40 12.99
N ASN A 82 -14.90 1.73 12.97
CA ASN A 82 -14.39 2.60 14.03
C ASN A 82 -12.90 2.34 14.38
N GLY A 83 -12.07 2.15 13.34
CA GLY A 83 -10.64 1.91 13.50
C GLY A 83 -10.24 0.53 14.00
N LYS A 84 -11.17 -0.43 14.08
CA LYS A 84 -10.95 -1.81 14.51
C LYS A 84 -11.41 -2.79 13.44
N LEU A 85 -10.93 -4.02 13.49
CA LEU A 85 -11.35 -5.04 12.53
C LEU A 85 -12.61 -5.75 12.98
N SER A 86 -13.58 -5.85 12.09
CA SER A 86 -14.82 -6.62 12.24
C SER A 86 -14.89 -7.68 11.15
N LEU A 87 -14.88 -8.94 11.54
CA LEU A 87 -15.01 -10.07 10.65
C LEU A 87 -16.39 -10.68 10.81
N ARG A 88 -17.11 -10.90 9.69
CA ARG A 88 -18.38 -11.61 9.62
C ARG A 88 -18.33 -12.72 8.60
N PHE A 89 -18.97 -13.84 8.90
CA PHE A 89 -19.11 -14.94 7.93
C PHE A 89 -20.33 -15.78 8.22
N SER A 90 -20.81 -16.46 7.18
CA SER A 90 -21.91 -17.44 7.28
C SER A 90 -21.55 -18.72 6.54
N ILE A 91 -22.11 -19.82 6.97
CA ILE A 91 -22.06 -21.13 6.31
C ILE A 91 -23.47 -21.66 6.24
N PHE A 92 -23.93 -22.07 5.06
CA PHE A 92 -25.20 -22.72 4.81
C PHE A 92 -26.39 -21.89 5.35
N CYS A 93 -26.48 -20.64 4.98
CA CYS A 93 -27.51 -19.68 5.39
C CYS A 93 -27.73 -19.59 6.91
N ALA A 94 -26.78 -19.96 7.72
CA ALA A 94 -26.86 -19.73 9.15
C ALA A 94 -26.80 -18.24 9.46
N GLU A 95 -27.31 -17.86 10.62
CA GLU A 95 -27.10 -16.49 11.10
C GLU A 95 -25.59 -16.17 11.15
N PRO A 96 -25.15 -15.08 10.53
CA PRO A 96 -23.75 -14.78 10.45
C PRO A 96 -23.09 -14.64 11.82
N ALA A 97 -21.98 -15.35 12.01
CA ALA A 97 -21.12 -15.18 13.16
C ALA A 97 -20.23 -13.94 12.97
N MET A 98 -19.96 -13.22 14.04
CA MET A 98 -19.19 -11.99 14.02
C MET A 98 -18.15 -11.96 15.14
N VAL A 99 -16.97 -11.41 14.84
CA VAL A 99 -15.93 -11.11 15.82
C VAL A 99 -15.37 -9.71 15.59
N LEU A 100 -15.15 -8.97 16.68
CA LEU A 100 -14.57 -7.63 16.68
C LEU A 100 -13.26 -7.64 17.47
N THR A 101 -12.21 -7.04 16.90
CA THR A 101 -10.93 -6.85 17.58
C THR A 101 -10.95 -5.66 18.53
N ASN A 102 -10.01 -5.63 19.46
CA ASN A 102 -9.76 -4.48 20.33
C ASN A 102 -8.63 -3.60 19.78
N THR A 103 -7.71 -4.19 19.02
CA THR A 103 -6.56 -3.50 18.40
C THR A 103 -7.05 -2.43 17.44
N THR A 104 -6.52 -1.22 17.61
CA THR A 104 -6.75 -0.10 16.70
C THR A 104 -5.78 -0.23 15.53
N VAL A 105 -6.28 -0.16 14.28
CA VAL A 105 -5.49 -0.37 13.06
C VAL A 105 -5.39 0.89 12.16
N ASN A 106 -6.01 2.00 12.56
CA ASN A 106 -6.00 3.25 11.80
C ASN A 106 -5.00 4.29 12.35
N ASP A 107 -3.89 3.81 12.87
CA ASP A 107 -2.82 4.60 13.50
C ASP A 107 -1.64 4.92 12.57
N SER A 108 -1.75 4.57 11.29
CA SER A 108 -0.68 4.73 10.28
C SER A 108 0.54 3.81 10.52
N GLN A 109 0.39 2.76 11.28
CA GLN A 109 1.40 1.72 11.42
C GLN A 109 1.05 0.50 10.56
N TRP A 110 2.05 -0.34 10.31
CA TRP A 110 1.84 -1.63 9.65
C TRP A 110 1.28 -2.63 10.66
N HIS A 111 0.19 -3.28 10.29
CA HIS A 111 -0.46 -4.35 11.04
C HIS A 111 -0.48 -5.62 10.21
N THR A 112 -0.14 -6.74 10.83
CA THR A 112 -0.29 -8.06 10.20
C THR A 112 -1.64 -8.64 10.55
N VAL A 113 -2.43 -8.96 9.53
CA VAL A 113 -3.76 -9.56 9.66
C VAL A 113 -3.72 -10.97 9.15
N THR A 114 -4.24 -11.91 9.94
CA THR A 114 -4.39 -13.33 9.55
C THR A 114 -5.79 -13.81 9.86
N ILE A 115 -6.42 -14.46 8.87
CA ILE A 115 -7.70 -15.13 9.02
C ILE A 115 -7.45 -16.62 8.85
N LYS A 116 -7.76 -17.41 9.89
CA LYS A 116 -7.68 -18.88 9.84
C LYS A 116 -9.06 -19.48 9.88
N ARG A 117 -9.31 -20.35 8.92
CA ARG A 117 -10.52 -21.17 8.84
C ARG A 117 -10.24 -22.54 9.42
N ASN A 118 -11.14 -23.02 10.25
CA ASN A 118 -11.15 -24.38 10.75
C ASN A 118 -12.61 -24.83 10.84
N PHE A 119 -13.14 -25.32 9.73
CA PHE A 119 -14.55 -25.69 9.58
C PHE A 119 -15.50 -24.57 10.03
N LYS A 120 -16.27 -24.76 11.10
CA LYS A 120 -17.19 -23.75 11.64
C LYS A 120 -16.50 -22.62 12.38
N ASN A 121 -15.26 -22.82 12.79
CA ASN A 121 -14.48 -21.82 13.51
C ASN A 121 -13.72 -20.91 12.56
N THR A 122 -13.75 -19.63 12.84
CA THR A 122 -12.87 -18.64 12.18
C THR A 122 -12.11 -17.87 13.26
N THR A 123 -10.79 -17.84 13.10
CA THR A 123 -9.89 -17.06 13.95
C THR A 123 -9.40 -15.84 13.18
N LEU A 124 -9.56 -14.66 13.78
CA LEU A 124 -8.98 -13.40 13.32
C LEU A 124 -7.81 -13.06 14.23
N MET A 125 -6.65 -12.83 13.63
CA MET A 125 -5.44 -12.39 14.32
C MET A 125 -5.03 -11.03 13.78
N VAL A 126 -4.72 -10.11 14.68
CA VAL A 126 -4.18 -8.79 14.34
C VAL A 126 -2.96 -8.59 15.23
N ASP A 127 -1.78 -8.62 14.65
CA ASP A 127 -0.49 -8.60 15.37
C ASP A 127 -0.43 -9.70 16.43
N LYS A 128 -0.60 -9.35 17.70
CA LYS A 128 -0.58 -10.28 18.83
C LYS A 128 -1.98 -10.62 19.38
N GLU A 129 -3.01 -9.89 18.94
CA GLU A 129 -4.39 -10.16 19.37
C GLU A 129 -4.96 -11.32 18.57
N VAL A 130 -5.59 -12.26 19.28
CA VAL A 130 -6.26 -13.43 18.70
C VAL A 130 -7.69 -13.47 19.18
N LYS A 131 -8.62 -13.48 18.24
CA LYS A 131 -10.05 -13.66 18.47
C LYS A 131 -10.57 -14.78 17.59
N TRP A 132 -11.57 -15.50 18.06
CA TRP A 132 -12.22 -16.54 17.29
C TRP A 132 -13.72 -16.57 17.54
N VAL A 133 -14.45 -17.08 16.56
CA VAL A 133 -15.89 -17.26 16.65
C VAL A 133 -16.33 -18.49 15.85
N GLU A 134 -17.35 -19.18 16.32
CA GLU A 134 -17.97 -20.31 15.67
C GLU A 134 -19.34 -19.95 15.12
N VAL A 135 -19.60 -20.30 13.85
CA VAL A 135 -20.92 -20.15 13.24
C VAL A 135 -21.82 -21.35 13.61
N LYS A 136 -23.05 -21.07 14.01
CA LYS A 136 -24.05 -22.09 14.34
C LYS A 136 -24.72 -22.63 13.09
N SER A 137 -23.98 -23.36 12.26
CA SER A 137 -24.46 -23.97 11.04
C SER A 137 -24.65 -25.47 11.15
N LYS A 138 -25.59 -26.02 10.37
CA LYS A 138 -25.76 -27.49 10.22
C LYS A 138 -24.63 -28.11 9.39
N ARG A 139 -24.13 -27.39 8.39
CA ARG A 139 -22.99 -27.81 7.57
C ARG A 139 -21.67 -27.32 8.19
N LYS A 140 -20.60 -28.08 8.02
CA LYS A 140 -19.26 -27.72 8.53
C LYS A 140 -18.49 -26.88 7.52
N ASP A 141 -18.65 -27.23 6.24
CA ASP A 141 -17.82 -26.74 5.17
C ASP A 141 -18.42 -25.48 4.56
N MET A 142 -17.60 -24.48 4.34
CA MET A 142 -17.96 -23.27 3.60
C MET A 142 -17.80 -23.54 2.10
N THR A 143 -18.76 -23.10 1.32
CA THR A 143 -18.66 -23.10 -0.14
C THR A 143 -18.09 -21.75 -0.59
N VAL A 144 -17.16 -21.75 -1.53
CA VAL A 144 -16.57 -20.55 -2.12
C VAL A 144 -16.53 -20.73 -3.63
N PHE A 145 -17.11 -19.80 -4.37
CA PHE A 145 -17.10 -19.78 -5.83
C PHE A 145 -16.52 -18.47 -6.37
N SER A 146 -16.64 -17.39 -5.62
CA SER A 146 -16.09 -16.11 -6.05
C SER A 146 -14.56 -16.05 -5.91
N TYR A 147 -13.96 -15.10 -6.59
CA TYR A 147 -12.59 -14.71 -6.33
C TYR A 147 -12.45 -14.08 -4.93
N LEU A 148 -11.22 -13.98 -4.47
CA LEU A 148 -10.88 -13.21 -3.26
C LEU A 148 -10.70 -11.74 -3.65
N PHE A 149 -11.45 -10.85 -2.99
CA PHE A 149 -11.39 -9.41 -3.21
C PHE A 149 -10.83 -8.69 -1.99
N LEU A 150 -9.93 -7.72 -2.24
CA LEU A 150 -9.37 -6.85 -1.22
C LEU A 150 -9.63 -5.38 -1.55
N GLY A 151 -9.89 -4.60 -0.49
CA GLY A 151 -10.06 -3.15 -0.56
C GLY A 151 -11.33 -2.66 -1.25
N GLY A 152 -12.22 -3.58 -1.61
CA GLY A 152 -13.49 -3.31 -2.28
C GLY A 152 -13.97 -4.52 -3.09
N ILE A 153 -15.10 -4.36 -3.75
CA ILE A 153 -15.70 -5.38 -4.66
C ILE A 153 -16.10 -4.70 -5.98
N PRO A 154 -15.98 -5.41 -7.11
CA PRO A 154 -16.37 -4.87 -8.41
C PRO A 154 -17.86 -4.55 -8.46
N PRO A 155 -18.26 -3.53 -9.22
CA PRO A 155 -19.66 -3.05 -9.25
C PRO A 155 -20.67 -4.11 -9.63
N GLU A 156 -20.31 -5.04 -10.52
CA GLU A 156 -21.15 -6.15 -10.97
C GLU A 156 -21.49 -7.15 -9.86
N LEU A 157 -20.62 -7.30 -8.86
CA LEU A 157 -20.85 -8.18 -7.71
C LEU A 157 -21.58 -7.49 -6.55
N ARG A 158 -21.74 -6.17 -6.58
CA ARG A 158 -22.41 -5.44 -5.50
C ARG A 158 -23.82 -5.95 -5.21
N SER A 159 -24.61 -6.21 -6.24
CA SER A 159 -26.00 -6.69 -6.07
C SER A 159 -26.07 -8.08 -5.43
N VAL A 160 -25.06 -8.92 -5.67
CA VAL A 160 -24.91 -10.26 -5.10
C VAL A 160 -24.47 -10.16 -3.64
N ALA A 161 -23.39 -9.44 -3.39
CA ALA A 161 -22.85 -9.20 -2.05
C ALA A 161 -23.89 -8.58 -1.11
N LEU A 162 -24.71 -7.66 -1.60
CA LEU A 162 -25.75 -6.98 -0.81
C LEU A 162 -26.89 -7.88 -0.33
N ARG A 163 -27.10 -9.04 -0.94
CA ARG A 163 -28.07 -10.03 -0.47
C ARG A 163 -27.56 -10.78 0.76
N LEU A 164 -26.24 -10.93 0.90
CA LEU A 164 -25.59 -11.69 1.96
C LEU A 164 -25.09 -10.81 3.10
N THR A 165 -24.62 -9.62 2.77
CA THR A 165 -23.99 -8.73 3.72
C THR A 165 -24.97 -7.73 4.31
N LEU A 166 -24.58 -7.06 5.39
CA LEU A 166 -25.36 -5.94 5.95
C LEU A 166 -25.45 -4.79 4.94
N ALA A 167 -26.52 -4.01 5.00
CA ALA A 167 -26.65 -2.76 4.27
C ALA A 167 -25.44 -1.83 4.49
N ALA A 168 -24.80 -1.93 5.65
CA ALA A 168 -23.55 -1.22 5.96
C ALA A 168 -22.42 -1.50 4.95
N VAL A 169 -22.37 -2.66 4.27
CA VAL A 169 -21.37 -2.93 3.23
C VAL A 169 -21.67 -2.15 1.94
N LYS A 170 -22.94 -1.87 1.69
CA LYS A 170 -23.38 -1.06 0.55
C LYS A 170 -22.87 0.38 0.63
N ASP A 171 -22.91 0.94 1.83
CA ASP A 171 -22.60 2.34 2.11
C ASP A 171 -21.19 2.51 2.70
N GLN A 172 -20.37 1.46 2.65
CA GLN A 172 -19.00 1.52 3.14
C GLN A 172 -18.19 2.53 2.34
N VAL A 173 -17.55 3.42 3.07
CA VAL A 173 -16.50 4.27 2.52
C VAL A 173 -15.41 3.36 1.95
N PRO A 174 -14.92 3.58 0.71
CA PRO A 174 -13.84 2.80 0.16
C PRO A 174 -12.61 2.79 1.07
N PHE A 175 -11.96 1.65 1.17
CA PHE A 175 -10.73 1.53 1.96
C PHE A 175 -9.66 2.48 1.42
N THR A 176 -8.94 3.16 2.32
CA THR A 176 -7.80 4.01 1.97
C THR A 176 -6.59 3.54 2.75
N GLY A 177 -5.47 3.29 2.06
CA GLY A 177 -4.25 2.82 2.69
C GLY A 177 -3.48 1.83 1.82
N TRP A 178 -2.62 1.06 2.45
CA TRP A 178 -1.74 0.11 1.77
C TRP A 178 -2.03 -1.31 2.23
N ILE A 179 -1.96 -2.25 1.28
CA ILE A 179 -1.99 -3.70 1.54
C ILE A 179 -0.79 -4.33 0.82
N THR A 180 -0.09 -5.24 1.50
CA THR A 180 1.06 -5.98 0.97
C THR A 180 1.11 -7.39 1.51
N ASP A 181 1.97 -8.23 0.93
CA ASP A 181 2.25 -9.60 1.41
C ASP A 181 0.99 -10.48 1.52
N VAL A 182 0.14 -10.42 0.50
CA VAL A 182 -1.08 -11.24 0.47
C VAL A 182 -0.69 -12.70 0.26
N LYS A 183 -0.96 -13.53 1.27
CA LYS A 183 -0.65 -14.96 1.27
C LYS A 183 -1.89 -15.82 1.53
N VAL A 184 -1.97 -16.94 0.83
CA VAL A 184 -2.95 -17.99 1.08
C VAL A 184 -2.19 -19.28 1.39
N ASN A 185 -2.48 -19.89 2.54
CA ASN A 185 -1.76 -21.08 3.03
C ASN A 185 -0.24 -20.87 3.04
N LYS A 186 0.21 -19.67 3.47
CA LYS A 186 1.63 -19.26 3.55
C LYS A 186 2.34 -19.10 2.20
N THR A 187 1.60 -19.21 1.09
CA THR A 187 2.12 -19.00 -0.26
C THR A 187 1.65 -17.66 -0.77
N ASP A 188 2.55 -16.90 -1.42
CA ASP A 188 2.22 -15.61 -2.01
C ASP A 188 1.12 -15.76 -3.04
N SER A 189 0.12 -14.90 -2.93
CA SER A 189 -1.04 -14.87 -3.83
C SER A 189 -0.86 -13.76 -4.86
N ALA A 190 -0.83 -14.12 -6.13
CA ALA A 190 -0.63 -13.15 -7.22
C ALA A 190 -1.88 -12.30 -7.44
N LEU A 191 -1.69 -10.99 -7.58
CA LEU A 191 -2.73 -10.08 -8.05
C LEU A 191 -3.15 -10.44 -9.47
N LEU A 192 -4.42 -10.75 -9.69
CA LEU A 192 -4.95 -11.08 -11.01
C LEU A 192 -5.37 -9.84 -11.80
N ASN A 193 -6.07 -8.93 -11.14
CA ASN A 193 -6.58 -7.69 -11.71
C ASN A 193 -6.98 -6.71 -10.61
N SER A 194 -7.07 -5.42 -10.94
CA SER A 194 -7.52 -4.38 -10.00
C SER A 194 -8.16 -3.21 -10.74
N ALA A 195 -8.94 -2.41 -10.04
CA ALA A 195 -9.46 -1.13 -10.50
C ALA A 195 -9.31 -0.08 -9.40
N GLY A 196 -8.83 1.10 -9.76
CA GLY A 196 -8.63 2.21 -8.82
C GLY A 196 -7.54 1.95 -7.76
N VAL A 197 -6.68 0.95 -7.98
CA VAL A 197 -5.59 0.57 -7.07
C VAL A 197 -4.26 0.82 -7.75
N ILE A 198 -3.33 1.42 -7.04
CA ILE A 198 -1.97 1.64 -7.50
C ILE A 198 -1.11 0.46 -7.04
N ASN A 199 -0.68 -0.37 -7.96
CA ASN A 199 0.11 -1.57 -7.69
C ASN A 199 1.59 -1.43 -8.07
N ASP A 200 1.94 -0.36 -8.76
CA ASP A 200 3.32 0.07 -9.00
C ASP A 200 3.51 1.47 -8.42
N LEU A 201 3.99 1.52 -7.19
CA LEU A 201 4.15 2.78 -6.45
C LEU A 201 5.14 3.74 -7.10
N CYS A 202 6.14 3.22 -7.82
CA CYS A 202 7.11 4.07 -8.52
C CYS A 202 6.55 4.63 -9.82
N SER A 203 5.76 3.85 -10.57
CA SER A 203 5.10 4.35 -11.79
C SER A 203 4.00 5.37 -11.49
N ALA A 204 3.28 5.20 -10.39
CA ALA A 204 2.25 6.15 -9.97
C ALA A 204 2.80 7.53 -9.62
N VAL A 205 4.05 7.58 -9.16
CA VAL A 205 4.77 8.80 -8.80
C VAL A 205 5.90 9.09 -9.79
N ALA A 206 5.66 8.88 -11.08
CA ALA A 206 6.65 8.88 -12.16
C ALA A 206 7.59 10.11 -12.19
N ASN A 207 7.23 11.21 -11.53
CA ASN A 207 8.05 12.41 -11.41
C ASN A 207 8.39 12.76 -9.96
N MET A 208 8.26 11.82 -9.02
CA MET A 208 8.56 12.08 -7.62
C MET A 208 10.05 12.30 -7.40
N CYS A 209 10.91 11.57 -8.12
CA CYS A 209 12.36 11.68 -8.00
C CYS A 209 12.89 12.62 -9.08
N LEU A 210 13.39 13.77 -8.64
CA LEU A 210 13.92 14.82 -9.52
C LEU A 210 15.40 14.57 -9.85
N ASN A 211 15.93 15.34 -10.78
CA ASN A 211 17.35 15.38 -11.14
C ASN A 211 18.00 14.02 -11.43
N GLY A 212 17.21 13.05 -11.95
CA GLY A 212 17.70 11.72 -12.28
C GLY A 212 17.77 10.75 -11.09
N GLY A 213 17.10 11.06 -9.98
CA GLY A 213 16.92 10.13 -8.86
C GLY A 213 16.12 8.90 -9.29
N VAL A 214 16.47 7.75 -8.72
CA VAL A 214 15.81 6.47 -9.00
C VAL A 214 14.79 6.18 -7.91
N CYS A 215 13.54 5.93 -8.30
CA CYS A 215 12.52 5.49 -7.35
C CYS A 215 12.72 4.02 -7.01
N ASN A 216 12.76 3.72 -5.71
CA ASN A 216 12.80 2.37 -5.16
C ASN A 216 11.68 2.22 -4.12
N VAL A 217 11.11 1.03 -4.01
CA VAL A 217 10.16 0.72 -2.94
C VAL A 217 10.95 0.18 -1.75
N ILE A 218 10.97 0.93 -0.64
CA ILE A 218 11.66 0.56 0.60
C ILE A 218 10.63 0.54 1.73
N ASN A 219 10.50 -0.60 2.41
CA ASN A 219 9.48 -0.82 3.45
C ASN A 219 8.05 -0.51 2.94
N HIS A 220 7.75 -0.95 1.71
CA HIS A 220 6.47 -0.76 1.03
C HIS A 220 6.07 0.71 0.77
N GLU A 221 7.05 1.60 0.77
CA GLU A 221 6.88 3.03 0.43
C GLU A 221 7.83 3.42 -0.70
N PRO A 222 7.38 4.27 -1.67
CA PRO A 222 8.27 4.77 -2.70
C PRO A 222 9.26 5.76 -2.08
N LYS A 223 10.54 5.57 -2.36
CA LYS A 223 11.63 6.44 -1.92
C LYS A 223 12.60 6.71 -3.05
N CYS A 224 13.11 7.92 -3.10
CA CYS A 224 14.11 8.30 -4.09
C CYS A 224 15.52 7.96 -3.63
N ASP A 225 16.25 7.23 -4.46
CA ASP A 225 17.69 7.09 -4.36
C ASP A 225 18.35 8.22 -5.14
N CYS A 226 18.97 9.12 -4.42
CA CYS A 226 19.66 10.29 -4.99
C CYS A 226 21.17 10.08 -5.11
N SER A 227 21.70 8.91 -4.79
CA SER A 227 23.14 8.64 -4.64
C SER A 227 23.96 8.99 -5.90
N GLN A 228 23.37 8.82 -7.09
CA GLN A 228 24.00 9.07 -8.37
C GLN A 228 23.67 10.45 -8.97
N THR A 229 22.90 11.29 -8.27
CA THR A 229 22.37 12.53 -8.85
C THR A 229 23.17 13.78 -8.49
N GLY A 230 23.99 13.73 -7.46
CA GLY A 230 24.60 14.94 -6.88
C GLY A 230 23.62 15.78 -6.04
N TYR A 231 22.37 15.34 -5.93
CA TYR A 231 21.33 15.95 -5.12
C TYR A 231 21.03 15.09 -3.89
N GLN A 232 20.22 15.61 -2.98
CA GLN A 232 19.76 14.94 -1.77
C GLN A 232 18.34 15.39 -1.43
N GLY A 233 17.82 14.94 -0.28
CA GLY A 233 16.45 15.22 0.11
C GLY A 233 15.50 14.09 -0.24
N LYS A 234 14.22 14.27 0.08
CA LYS A 234 13.19 13.24 -0.06
C LYS A 234 12.91 12.88 -1.53
N ASP A 235 13.07 13.84 -2.41
CA ASP A 235 12.75 13.78 -3.83
C ASP A 235 13.94 14.14 -4.75
N CYS A 236 15.15 14.19 -4.19
CA CYS A 236 16.37 14.62 -4.88
C CYS A 236 16.32 16.05 -5.42
N SER A 237 15.58 16.96 -4.78
CA SER A 237 15.51 18.37 -5.15
C SER A 237 16.60 19.21 -4.50
N ASP A 238 17.11 18.80 -3.34
CA ASP A 238 18.07 19.57 -2.56
C ASP A 238 19.47 19.42 -3.15
N GLY A 239 20.05 20.52 -3.63
CA GLY A 239 21.44 20.52 -4.13
C GLY A 239 22.42 20.17 -3.02
N LYS A 240 23.41 19.32 -3.30
CA LYS A 240 24.55 19.16 -2.38
C LYS A 240 25.26 20.49 -2.28
N ILE A 241 25.37 21.03 -1.09
CA ILE A 241 26.35 22.06 -0.81
C ILE A 241 27.73 21.42 -0.93
N SER A 242 28.34 21.53 -2.11
CA SER A 242 29.72 21.11 -2.29
C SER A 242 30.57 22.00 -1.37
N GLY A 243 30.83 21.51 -0.18
CA GLY A 243 31.83 22.05 0.69
C GLY A 243 33.17 21.86 0.01
N PHE A 244 33.63 22.85 -0.76
CA PHE A 244 35.02 22.94 -1.12
C PHE A 244 35.81 23.05 0.19
N PRO A 245 36.76 22.16 0.45
CA PRO A 245 37.70 22.36 1.55
C PRO A 245 38.51 23.61 1.20
N PHE A 246 38.15 24.71 1.83
CA PHE A 246 38.93 25.94 1.75
C PHE A 246 40.30 25.62 2.36
N ARG A 247 41.32 25.35 1.55
CA ARG A 247 42.71 25.43 1.96
C ARG A 247 43.06 26.92 1.93
N PRO A 248 43.28 27.58 3.07
CA PRO A 248 43.79 28.94 3.06
C PRO A 248 45.23 28.89 2.52
N LEU A 249 45.44 29.49 1.36
CA LEU A 249 46.79 29.83 0.88
C LEU A 249 47.28 30.99 1.74
N PRO A 250 48.45 30.89 2.36
CA PRO A 250 48.98 32.00 3.12
C PRO A 250 49.49 33.08 2.15
N GLY A 251 48.82 34.23 2.14
CA GLY A 251 49.39 35.46 1.60
C GLY A 251 48.70 36.13 0.43
N LEU A 252 47.35 36.28 0.41
CA LEU A 252 46.74 37.28 -0.48
C LEU A 252 45.45 37.83 0.15
N GLY A 253 45.38 39.16 0.20
CA GLY A 253 44.32 39.92 0.85
C GLY A 253 42.95 39.80 0.23
N LEU A 254 41.97 40.31 0.95
CA LEU A 254 40.53 40.33 0.69
C LEU A 254 40.15 40.31 -0.78
N LEU A 255 39.55 39.19 -1.21
CA LEU A 255 38.82 39.15 -2.45
C LEU A 255 37.32 39.02 -2.09
N THR A 256 36.59 40.05 -2.40
CA THR A 256 35.13 40.08 -2.24
C THR A 256 34.49 38.97 -3.09
N ILE A 257 33.96 37.96 -2.46
CA ILE A 257 33.22 36.87 -3.16
C ILE A 257 31.82 37.40 -3.43
N LEU A 258 31.52 37.69 -4.69
CA LEU A 258 30.17 37.82 -5.18
C LEU A 258 29.52 36.40 -5.16
N VAL A 259 28.68 36.16 -4.19
CA VAL A 259 27.84 34.98 -4.16
C VAL A 259 26.74 35.18 -5.20
N ASN A 260 26.87 34.54 -6.36
CA ASN A 260 25.74 34.34 -7.28
C ASN A 260 24.78 33.38 -6.63
N SER A 261 23.78 33.87 -5.92
CA SER A 261 22.58 33.14 -5.60
C SER A 261 21.74 33.02 -6.87
N PRO A 262 21.28 31.84 -7.29
CA PRO A 262 20.21 31.74 -8.28
C PRO A 262 18.93 32.28 -7.63
N LEU A 263 18.56 33.52 -7.95
CA LEU A 263 17.28 34.11 -7.65
C LEU A 263 16.18 33.20 -8.20
N SER A 264 15.33 32.72 -7.32
CA SER A 264 14.11 32.00 -7.65
C SER A 264 13.30 32.79 -8.66
N LYS A 265 12.79 32.11 -9.69
CA LYS A 265 11.82 32.60 -10.68
C LYS A 265 10.47 32.90 -10.00
N GLN A 266 10.41 33.91 -9.16
CA GLN A 266 9.14 34.35 -8.54
C GLN A 266 9.05 35.86 -8.42
N GLN A 267 9.54 36.60 -9.45
CA GLN A 267 9.29 38.02 -9.56
C GLN A 267 9.18 38.46 -11.04
N HIS A 268 8.22 37.89 -11.75
CA HIS A 268 7.80 38.44 -13.06
C HIS A 268 6.27 38.47 -13.16
N ASN A 269 5.62 39.09 -12.20
CA ASN A 269 4.23 39.54 -12.37
C ASN A 269 3.92 40.64 -11.36
N MET A 270 4.58 41.76 -11.49
CA MET A 270 4.12 43.07 -10.96
C MET A 270 5.05 44.14 -11.50
N ILE A 271 4.74 44.71 -12.61
CA ILE A 271 4.99 46.11 -13.07
C ILE A 271 4.48 46.18 -14.53
N PHE A 272 3.20 46.41 -14.70
CA PHE A 272 2.60 47.06 -15.86
C PHE A 272 1.16 47.47 -15.51
N ASP A 273 1.04 48.45 -14.63
CA ASP A 273 -0.16 49.27 -14.56
C ASP A 273 0.28 50.65 -14.08
N SER A 274 0.56 51.52 -15.01
CA SER A 274 0.50 52.97 -14.85
C SER A 274 1.07 53.65 -16.11
N PHE A 275 0.25 53.83 -17.15
CA PHE A 275 0.38 55.01 -18.05
C PHE A 275 -1.01 55.53 -18.40
N PRO A 276 -1.22 56.83 -18.34
CA PRO A 276 -2.53 57.46 -18.48
C PRO A 276 -2.92 57.59 -19.94
N THR A 277 -4.20 57.37 -20.21
CA THR A 277 -4.87 57.61 -21.48
C THR A 277 -4.86 59.08 -21.83
N PHE A 278 -4.27 59.44 -22.96
CA PHE A 278 -4.51 60.69 -23.63
C PHE A 278 -5.84 60.62 -24.38
N ARG A 279 -6.65 61.62 -24.12
CA ARG A 279 -7.90 61.92 -24.75
C ARG A 279 -7.60 62.64 -26.08
N GLU A 280 -8.13 62.17 -27.19
CA GLU A 280 -8.30 63.03 -28.37
C GLU A 280 -9.78 63.17 -28.65
N VAL A 281 -10.11 64.42 -28.94
CA VAL A 281 -11.40 64.98 -29.29
C VAL A 281 -11.59 64.87 -30.79
N GLY A 282 -12.76 64.46 -31.22
CA GLY A 282 -13.21 64.47 -32.60
C GLY A 282 -14.65 63.92 -32.67
#